data_4a28f6c6de5379a1ab98ac075a1c4a7f
#
_entry.id   4a28f6c6de5379a1ab98ac075a1c4a7f
#
_cell.length_a   1.000
_cell.length_b   1.000
_cell.length_c   1.000
_cell.angle_alpha   90.00
_cell.angle_beta   90.00
_cell.angle_gamma   90.00
#
_symmetry.space_group_name_H-M   'P 1'
#
loop_
_entity.id
_entity.type
_entity.pdbx_description
1 polymer ?
#
loop_
_entity_poly.entity_id
_entity_poly.type
_entity_poly.pdbx_seq_one_letter_code
_entity_poly.pdbx_strand_id
1 'polypeptide(L)'
;EKGTRRVLGRGTAVGKLAKQMLGRTPESITAVRPLTDGVITDFELCEAMLEYFIKKSSRHRLLKPRVVIAVPGGITPVEKRAVFNSAERAGAGRVYLIDESKAAGIGAGLPISEPMASMVCDIGGGTTEIAILSLAETVVSRSIRIGGDEMDEAIVDYMKQHYSLRIGTQAAESIKIEAGSAFPMDGERTAEVRGVDTISGVPRKAVVTSEEIREALREPLEAILIAIRGVIEQCQPELAADIVDTGM
;
A
#
# COMPACT_ATOMS: atom_id res chain seq x y z
N GLU A 1 7.83 -5.93 17.41
CA GLU A 1 9.14 -5.56 17.96
C GLU A 1 9.07 -4.13 18.45
N LYS A 2 9.40 -3.92 19.73
CA LYS A 2 9.49 -2.59 20.33
C LYS A 2 10.42 -1.74 19.48
N GLY A 3 9.87 -0.71 18.85
CA GLY A 3 10.54 0.15 17.91
C GLY A 3 11.85 0.67 18.50
N THR A 4 12.95 0.26 17.92
CA THR A 4 14.24 0.86 18.20
C THR A 4 14.16 2.33 17.81
N ARG A 5 14.19 3.22 18.81
CA ARG A 5 14.39 4.68 18.66
C ARG A 5 15.82 4.96 18.15
N ARG A 6 16.27 4.26 17.13
CA ARG A 6 17.56 4.51 16.52
C ARG A 6 17.37 5.42 15.32
N VAL A 7 17.65 6.67 15.54
CA VAL A 7 18.05 7.60 14.49
C VAL A 7 19.26 6.97 13.80
N LEU A 8 19.23 6.75 12.49
CA LEU A 8 20.38 6.30 11.74
C LEU A 8 21.53 7.30 11.97
N GLY A 9 22.76 6.84 12.06
CA GLY A 9 23.95 7.58 12.50
C GLY A 9 24.34 8.86 11.77
N ARG A 10 23.40 9.58 11.21
CA ARG A 10 23.46 10.94 10.66
C ARG A 10 22.12 11.69 10.83
N GLY A 11 21.31 11.33 11.80
CA GLY A 11 20.02 11.99 12.01
C GLY A 11 18.88 11.49 11.11
N THR A 12 18.99 10.32 10.47
CA THR A 12 17.99 9.78 9.55
C THR A 12 17.21 8.61 10.19
N ALA A 13 15.89 8.60 10.10
CA ALA A 13 15.02 7.51 10.51
C ALA A 13 14.40 6.82 9.28
N VAL A 14 14.19 5.50 9.36
CA VAL A 14 13.60 4.70 8.27
C VAL A 14 12.53 3.76 8.83
N GLY A 15 11.50 3.47 8.02
CA GLY A 15 10.45 2.53 8.33
C GLY A 15 9.43 3.07 9.34
N LYS A 16 8.96 2.24 10.26
CA LYS A 16 7.86 2.58 11.19
C LYS A 16 8.07 3.89 11.96
N LEU A 17 9.32 4.18 12.36
CA LEU A 17 9.62 5.42 13.07
C LEU A 17 9.44 6.65 12.16
N ALA A 18 9.95 6.59 10.93
CA ALA A 18 9.76 7.66 9.95
C ALA A 18 8.26 7.85 9.62
N LYS A 19 7.49 6.77 9.46
CA LYS A 19 6.04 6.84 9.26
C LYS A 19 5.34 7.56 10.42
N GLN A 20 5.72 7.30 11.68
CA GLN A 20 5.16 7.98 12.84
C GLN A 20 5.50 9.47 12.92
N MET A 21 6.54 9.90 12.23
CA MET A 21 6.98 11.29 12.18
C MET A 21 6.25 12.12 11.12
N LEU A 22 5.59 11.50 10.14
CA LEU A 22 4.82 12.20 9.11
C LEU A 22 3.78 13.14 9.75
N GLY A 23 3.80 14.41 9.33
CA GLY A 23 2.90 15.44 9.87
C GLY A 23 3.15 15.86 11.34
N ARG A 24 4.24 15.40 11.96
CA ARG A 24 4.60 15.68 13.37
C ARG A 24 6.02 16.19 13.55
N THR A 25 6.68 16.57 12.47
CA THR A 25 8.07 17.05 12.51
C THR A 25 8.13 18.57 12.65
N PRO A 26 9.13 19.12 13.40
CA PRO A 26 9.44 20.53 13.37
C PRO A 26 10.07 20.90 12.00
N GLU A 27 10.14 22.18 11.68
CA GLU A 27 10.67 22.67 10.39
C GLU A 27 12.09 22.18 10.03
N SER A 28 12.90 21.87 11.02
CA SER A 28 14.26 21.37 10.86
C SER A 28 14.34 19.88 10.47
N ILE A 29 13.21 19.15 10.48
CA ILE A 29 13.15 17.72 10.19
C ILE A 29 12.07 17.49 9.14
N THR A 30 12.44 16.84 8.04
CA THR A 30 11.49 16.47 6.98
C THR A 30 11.28 14.97 6.98
N ALA A 31 10.03 14.53 7.12
CA ALA A 31 9.62 13.15 6.90
C ALA A 31 9.01 13.05 5.49
N VAL A 32 9.55 12.16 4.65
CA VAL A 32 9.10 11.97 3.26
C VAL A 32 8.82 10.51 2.97
N ARG A 33 7.93 10.27 2.01
CA ARG A 33 7.72 8.97 1.38
C ARG A 33 8.53 8.96 0.08
N PRO A 34 9.59 8.14 -0.05
CA PRO A 34 10.40 8.10 -1.27
C PRO A 34 9.73 7.36 -2.42
N LEU A 35 8.63 6.66 -2.14
CA LEU A 35 7.77 6.02 -3.14
C LEU A 35 6.34 6.48 -2.92
N THR A 36 5.64 6.80 -4.01
CA THR A 36 4.22 7.15 -4.04
C THR A 36 3.61 6.49 -5.27
N ASP A 37 2.43 5.87 -5.12
CA ASP A 37 1.68 5.20 -6.20
C ASP A 37 2.54 4.19 -7.00
N GLY A 38 3.39 3.45 -6.31
CA GLY A 38 4.29 2.46 -6.90
C GLY A 38 5.49 3.05 -7.64
N VAL A 39 5.69 4.38 -7.65
CA VAL A 39 6.77 5.07 -8.37
C VAL A 39 7.76 5.69 -7.38
N ILE A 40 9.07 5.65 -7.73
CA ILE A 40 10.11 6.33 -6.97
C ILE A 40 10.01 7.84 -7.22
N THR A 41 9.70 8.61 -6.18
CA THR A 41 9.61 10.07 -6.21
C THR A 41 10.91 10.75 -5.76
N ASP A 42 11.70 10.06 -4.93
CA ASP A 42 13.02 10.52 -4.46
C ASP A 42 14.02 9.36 -4.52
N PHE A 43 14.93 9.42 -5.51
CA PHE A 43 15.89 8.34 -5.76
C PHE A 43 16.92 8.21 -4.64
N GLU A 44 17.40 9.32 -4.08
CA GLU A 44 18.44 9.30 -3.03
C GLU A 44 17.90 8.70 -1.74
N LEU A 45 16.70 9.10 -1.34
CA LEU A 45 16.05 8.57 -0.15
C LEU A 45 15.57 7.13 -0.33
N CYS A 46 15.14 6.75 -1.54
CA CYS A 46 14.81 5.37 -1.87
C CYS A 46 16.04 4.46 -1.77
N GLU A 47 17.16 4.89 -2.33
CA GLU A 47 18.46 4.19 -2.27
C GLU A 47 18.94 4.02 -0.83
N ALA A 48 18.89 5.08 -0.01
CA ALA A 48 19.24 5.05 1.40
C ALA A 48 18.33 4.11 2.21
N MET A 49 17.03 4.08 1.89
CA MET A 49 16.05 3.18 2.50
C MET A 49 16.33 1.72 2.14
N LEU A 50 16.58 1.41 0.87
CA LEU A 50 16.96 0.08 0.39
C LEU A 50 18.27 -0.39 1.02
N GLU A 51 19.29 0.49 1.07
CA GLU A 51 20.56 0.18 1.73
C GLU A 51 20.37 -0.22 3.20
N TYR A 52 19.54 0.54 3.91
CA TYR A 52 19.20 0.23 5.30
C TYR A 52 18.56 -1.15 5.44
N PHE A 53 17.57 -1.48 4.60
CA PHE A 53 16.87 -2.76 4.68
C PHE A 53 17.77 -3.93 4.25
N ILE A 54 18.56 -3.78 3.20
CA ILE A 54 19.51 -4.80 2.74
C ILE A 54 20.54 -5.08 3.83
N LYS A 55 21.13 -4.04 4.45
CA LYS A 55 22.08 -4.19 5.56
C LYS A 55 21.44 -4.83 6.79
N LYS A 56 20.18 -4.51 7.08
CA LYS A 56 19.46 -5.07 8.24
C LYS A 56 19.10 -6.53 8.04
N SER A 57 18.77 -6.94 6.82
CA SER A 57 18.36 -8.30 6.48
C SER A 57 19.56 -9.23 6.21
N SER A 58 20.70 -8.68 5.83
CA SER A 58 21.91 -9.46 5.54
C SER A 58 22.63 -9.88 6.81
N ARG A 59 22.78 -11.20 7.01
CA ARG A 59 23.55 -11.78 8.13
C ARG A 59 25.07 -11.71 7.91
N HIS A 60 25.53 -11.70 6.66
CA HIS A 60 26.93 -11.71 6.29
C HIS A 60 27.34 -10.41 5.64
N ARG A 61 28.21 -9.62 6.30
CA ARG A 61 28.69 -8.34 5.80
C ARG A 61 29.67 -8.44 4.63
N LEU A 62 30.24 -9.63 4.39
CA LEU A 62 31.27 -9.84 3.36
C LEU A 62 30.69 -10.23 1.98
N LEU A 63 29.47 -10.75 1.93
CA LEU A 63 28.86 -11.17 0.68
C LEU A 63 27.65 -10.27 0.38
N LYS A 64 27.63 -9.74 -0.84
CA LYS A 64 26.47 -8.99 -1.34
C LYS A 64 25.28 -9.94 -1.53
N PRO A 65 24.10 -9.65 -0.94
CA PRO A 65 22.94 -10.55 -1.00
C PRO A 65 22.30 -10.56 -2.39
N ARG A 66 21.62 -11.66 -2.70
CA ARG A 66 20.61 -11.68 -3.78
C ARG A 66 19.34 -11.05 -3.25
N VAL A 67 18.74 -10.17 -4.04
CA VAL A 67 17.54 -9.42 -3.65
C VAL A 67 16.46 -9.66 -4.69
N VAL A 68 15.26 -9.99 -4.25
CA VAL A 68 14.04 -10.01 -5.06
C VAL A 68 13.21 -8.80 -4.66
N ILE A 69 12.76 -8.03 -5.63
CA ILE A 69 11.94 -6.84 -5.43
C ILE A 69 10.65 -7.03 -6.21
N ALA A 70 9.52 -6.95 -5.53
CA ALA A 70 8.23 -6.91 -6.17
C ALA A 70 7.99 -5.50 -6.74
N VAL A 71 7.43 -5.45 -7.93
CA VAL A 71 7.12 -4.21 -8.65
C VAL A 71 5.71 -4.31 -9.23
N PRO A 72 4.98 -3.20 -9.33
CA PRO A 72 3.66 -3.17 -9.96
C PRO A 72 3.72 -3.68 -11.40
N GLY A 73 2.71 -4.41 -11.85
CA GLY A 73 2.66 -5.00 -13.19
C GLY A 73 2.62 -3.98 -14.33
N GLY A 74 2.13 -2.77 -14.04
CA GLY A 74 1.97 -1.69 -15.01
C GLY A 74 3.16 -0.74 -15.16
N ILE A 75 4.29 -0.95 -14.47
CA ILE A 75 5.43 -0.02 -14.54
C ILE A 75 6.19 -0.10 -15.85
N THR A 76 6.68 1.06 -16.29
CA THR A 76 7.44 1.20 -17.53
C THR A 76 8.81 0.51 -17.46
N PRO A 77 9.43 0.18 -18.60
CA PRO A 77 10.81 -0.33 -18.63
C PRO A 77 11.82 0.62 -17.98
N VAL A 78 11.58 1.92 -18.04
CA VAL A 78 12.43 2.94 -17.39
C VAL A 78 12.34 2.86 -15.89
N GLU A 79 11.12 2.74 -15.33
CA GLU A 79 10.87 2.56 -13.90
C GLU A 79 11.46 1.23 -13.40
N LYS A 80 11.28 0.12 -14.14
CA LYS A 80 11.93 -1.17 -13.82
C LYS A 80 13.45 -1.02 -13.73
N ARG A 81 14.05 -0.31 -14.68
CA ARG A 81 15.48 -0.04 -14.70
C ARG A 81 15.92 0.83 -13.52
N ALA A 82 15.12 1.82 -13.14
CA ALA A 82 15.38 2.68 -12.00
C ALA A 82 15.40 1.89 -10.68
N VAL A 83 14.40 1.03 -10.44
CA VAL A 83 14.35 0.15 -9.26
C VAL A 83 15.56 -0.80 -9.23
N PHE A 84 15.88 -1.42 -10.37
CA PHE A 84 17.03 -2.30 -10.49
C PHE A 84 18.34 -1.59 -10.11
N ASN A 85 18.60 -0.42 -10.71
CA ASN A 85 19.80 0.37 -10.46
C ASN A 85 19.89 0.84 -9.00
N SER A 86 18.77 1.27 -8.40
CA SER A 86 18.73 1.70 -6.99
C SER A 86 19.08 0.55 -6.04
N ALA A 87 18.61 -0.66 -6.33
CA ALA A 87 18.94 -1.83 -5.53
C ALA A 87 20.41 -2.25 -5.66
N GLU A 88 20.99 -2.18 -6.85
CA GLU A 88 22.44 -2.44 -7.05
C GLU A 88 23.32 -1.42 -6.28
N ARG A 89 22.97 -0.13 -6.37
CA ARG A 89 23.67 0.94 -5.64
C ARG A 89 23.51 0.79 -4.13
N ALA A 90 22.34 0.35 -3.67
CA ALA A 90 22.08 0.05 -2.27
C ALA A 90 22.84 -1.17 -1.74
N GLY A 91 23.63 -1.87 -2.60
CA GLY A 91 24.54 -2.93 -2.21
C GLY A 91 24.03 -4.36 -2.48
N ALA A 92 22.98 -4.53 -3.28
CA ALA A 92 22.58 -5.86 -3.77
C ALA A 92 23.66 -6.48 -4.67
N GLY A 93 23.89 -7.79 -4.54
CA GLY A 93 24.84 -8.52 -5.39
C GLY A 93 24.20 -9.01 -6.69
N ARG A 94 22.93 -9.41 -6.61
CA ARG A 94 22.07 -9.70 -7.76
C ARG A 94 20.66 -9.23 -7.44
N VAL A 95 20.01 -8.62 -8.40
CA VAL A 95 18.64 -8.12 -8.30
C VAL A 95 17.75 -8.91 -9.25
N TYR A 96 16.61 -9.34 -8.74
CA TYR A 96 15.54 -9.96 -9.51
C TYR A 96 14.28 -9.13 -9.29
N LEU A 97 13.54 -8.86 -10.35
CA LEU A 97 12.23 -8.21 -10.26
C LEU A 97 11.15 -9.26 -10.48
N ILE A 98 10.09 -9.18 -9.70
CA ILE A 98 8.89 -10.01 -9.83
C ILE A 98 7.67 -9.08 -9.81
N ASP A 99 6.63 -9.42 -10.55
CA ASP A 99 5.38 -8.68 -10.49
C ASP A 99 4.71 -8.87 -9.11
N GLU A 100 4.16 -7.80 -8.53
CA GLU A 100 3.55 -7.81 -7.19
C GLU A 100 2.44 -8.86 -7.09
N SER A 101 1.59 -8.96 -8.10
CA SER A 101 0.51 -9.96 -8.14
C SER A 101 1.02 -11.40 -8.13
N LYS A 102 2.14 -11.69 -8.83
CA LYS A 102 2.77 -13.03 -8.79
C LYS A 102 3.35 -13.29 -7.39
N ALA A 103 4.02 -12.30 -6.81
CA ALA A 103 4.57 -12.41 -5.46
C ALA A 103 3.47 -12.63 -4.41
N ALA A 104 2.35 -11.91 -4.53
CA ALA A 104 1.18 -12.07 -3.66
C ALA A 104 0.55 -13.47 -3.81
N GLY A 105 0.37 -13.95 -5.04
CA GLY A 105 -0.14 -15.30 -5.31
C GLY A 105 0.74 -16.40 -4.70
N ILE A 106 2.07 -16.29 -4.82
CA ILE A 106 3.02 -17.20 -4.18
C ILE A 106 2.89 -17.12 -2.66
N GLY A 107 2.84 -15.90 -2.12
CA GLY A 107 2.75 -15.67 -0.67
C GLY A 107 1.45 -16.17 -0.05
N ALA A 108 0.34 -16.11 -0.79
CA ALA A 108 -0.95 -16.67 -0.41
C ALA A 108 -1.03 -18.20 -0.58
N GLY A 109 -0.02 -18.83 -1.20
CA GLY A 109 -0.02 -20.27 -1.46
C GLY A 109 -0.97 -20.71 -2.56
N LEU A 110 -1.32 -19.80 -3.48
CA LEU A 110 -2.17 -20.13 -4.62
C LEU A 110 -1.45 -21.04 -5.61
N PRO A 111 -2.16 -21.97 -6.29
CA PRO A 111 -1.57 -22.92 -7.24
C PRO A 111 -1.29 -22.25 -8.60
N ILE A 112 -0.59 -21.12 -8.60
CA ILE A 112 -0.37 -20.30 -9.80
C ILE A 112 0.38 -21.01 -10.93
N SER A 113 1.07 -22.11 -10.64
CA SER A 113 1.80 -22.92 -11.64
C SER A 113 0.92 -23.94 -12.37
N GLU A 114 -0.29 -24.16 -11.90
CA GLU A 114 -1.23 -25.10 -12.49
C GLU A 114 -1.97 -24.47 -13.68
N PRO A 115 -2.52 -25.29 -14.62
CA PRO A 115 -3.30 -24.82 -15.75
C PRO A 115 -4.75 -24.47 -15.33
N MET A 116 -4.89 -23.65 -14.31
CA MET A 116 -6.16 -23.14 -13.79
C MET A 116 -5.98 -21.68 -13.40
N ALA A 117 -7.07 -20.91 -13.37
CA ALA A 117 -7.01 -19.51 -12.99
C ALA A 117 -6.89 -19.35 -11.47
N SER A 118 -5.96 -18.50 -11.05
CA SER A 118 -5.88 -17.95 -9.70
C SER A 118 -6.00 -16.43 -9.80
N MET A 119 -7.00 -15.87 -9.14
CA MET A 119 -7.22 -14.42 -9.12
C MET A 119 -6.63 -13.80 -7.86
N VAL A 120 -5.93 -12.68 -8.02
CA VAL A 120 -5.31 -11.91 -6.92
C VAL A 120 -5.76 -10.47 -7.02
N CYS A 121 -6.16 -9.90 -5.88
CA CYS A 121 -6.37 -8.46 -5.71
C CYS A 121 -5.48 -8.00 -4.55
N ASP A 122 -4.38 -7.34 -4.88
CA ASP A 122 -3.43 -6.78 -3.91
C ASP A 122 -3.71 -5.29 -3.72
N ILE A 123 -4.23 -4.92 -2.55
CA ILE A 123 -4.56 -3.53 -2.20
C ILE A 123 -3.44 -2.97 -1.35
N GLY A 124 -2.55 -2.22 -1.97
CA GLY A 124 -1.41 -1.57 -1.33
C GLY A 124 -1.75 -0.22 -0.68
N GLY A 125 -0.73 0.59 -0.43
CA GLY A 125 -0.89 1.96 0.08
C GLY A 125 -1.43 2.91 -0.98
N GLY A 126 -0.78 2.99 -2.15
CA GLY A 126 -1.12 3.91 -3.23
C GLY A 126 -1.58 3.23 -4.53
N THR A 127 -1.57 1.89 -4.59
CA THR A 127 -1.99 1.12 -5.76
C THR A 127 -2.81 -0.09 -5.38
N THR A 128 -3.70 -0.51 -6.28
CA THR A 128 -4.33 -1.82 -6.25
C THR A 128 -3.98 -2.57 -7.53
N GLU A 129 -3.37 -3.75 -7.36
CA GLU A 129 -3.00 -4.67 -8.44
C GLU A 129 -4.00 -5.81 -8.51
N ILE A 130 -4.63 -5.98 -9.65
CA ILE A 130 -5.58 -7.06 -9.88
C ILE A 130 -5.04 -7.91 -11.02
N ALA A 131 -4.91 -9.21 -10.82
CA ALA A 131 -4.39 -10.11 -11.83
C ALA A 131 -5.04 -11.49 -11.79
N ILE A 132 -5.16 -12.09 -12.96
CA ILE A 132 -5.47 -13.51 -13.15
C ILE A 132 -4.18 -14.19 -13.59
N LEU A 133 -3.76 -15.19 -12.84
CA LEU A 133 -2.54 -15.96 -13.00
C LEU A 133 -2.88 -17.39 -13.42
N SER A 134 -2.13 -17.96 -14.36
CA SER A 134 -2.20 -19.35 -14.75
C SER A 134 -0.85 -19.78 -15.33
N LEU A 135 -0.41 -21.02 -15.10
CA LEU A 135 0.87 -21.55 -15.59
C LEU A 135 2.08 -20.67 -15.23
N ALA A 136 2.07 -20.08 -14.03
CA ALA A 136 3.04 -19.14 -13.51
C ALA A 136 3.16 -17.81 -14.31
N GLU A 137 2.22 -17.52 -15.21
CA GLU A 137 2.19 -16.29 -16.00
C GLU A 137 0.96 -15.44 -15.72
N THR A 138 1.06 -14.15 -16.00
CA THR A 138 -0.06 -13.22 -15.89
C THR A 138 -0.89 -13.28 -17.17
N VAL A 139 -2.14 -13.71 -17.06
CA VAL A 139 -3.08 -13.80 -18.20
C VAL A 139 -3.69 -12.43 -18.48
N VAL A 140 -4.25 -11.83 -17.45
CA VAL A 140 -4.82 -10.47 -17.49
C VAL A 140 -4.43 -9.76 -16.21
N SER A 141 -4.08 -8.49 -16.30
CA SER A 141 -3.83 -7.67 -15.12
C SER A 141 -4.27 -6.23 -15.32
N ARG A 142 -4.58 -5.57 -14.23
CA ARG A 142 -4.90 -4.15 -14.17
C ARG A 142 -4.33 -3.56 -12.89
N SER A 143 -3.61 -2.44 -13.04
CA SER A 143 -3.15 -1.60 -11.95
C SER A 143 -3.98 -0.32 -11.92
N ILE A 144 -4.42 0.08 -10.75
CA ILE A 144 -5.07 1.37 -10.51
C ILE A 144 -4.37 2.10 -9.36
N ARG A 145 -4.30 3.43 -9.46
CA ARG A 145 -3.72 4.29 -8.41
C ARG A 145 -4.78 4.62 -7.37
N ILE A 146 -5.29 3.60 -6.74
CA ILE A 146 -6.24 3.66 -5.63
C ILE A 146 -5.82 2.60 -4.63
N GLY A 147 -5.60 3.01 -3.39
CA GLY A 147 -5.19 2.14 -2.31
C GLY A 147 -5.56 2.70 -0.94
N GLY A 148 -4.79 2.35 0.06
CA GLY A 148 -5.01 2.77 1.44
C GLY A 148 -4.87 4.27 1.65
N ASP A 149 -4.05 4.96 0.85
CA ASP A 149 -3.82 6.40 0.97
C ASP A 149 -5.03 7.19 0.47
N GLU A 150 -5.65 6.80 -0.66
CA GLU A 150 -6.88 7.39 -1.17
C GLU A 150 -8.07 7.13 -0.23
N MET A 151 -8.10 5.97 0.42
CA MET A 151 -9.07 5.68 1.47
C MET A 151 -8.89 6.60 2.68
N ASP A 152 -7.66 6.89 3.09
CA ASP A 152 -7.36 7.82 4.18
C ASP A 152 -7.76 9.25 3.80
N GLU A 153 -7.49 9.68 2.57
CA GLU A 153 -7.88 10.99 2.05
C GLU A 153 -9.40 11.14 2.01
N ALA A 154 -10.13 10.12 1.55
CA ALA A 154 -11.59 10.11 1.55
C ALA A 154 -12.17 10.29 2.97
N ILE A 155 -11.55 9.67 3.99
CA ILE A 155 -11.93 9.87 5.39
C ILE A 155 -11.60 11.29 5.87
N VAL A 156 -10.44 11.85 5.50
CA VAL A 156 -10.09 13.26 5.83
C VAL A 156 -11.14 14.21 5.25
N ASP A 157 -11.53 14.03 4.01
CA ASP A 157 -12.53 14.87 3.34
C ASP A 157 -13.93 14.70 3.97
N TYR A 158 -14.34 13.48 4.28
CA TYR A 158 -15.59 13.21 4.99
C TYR A 158 -15.64 13.94 6.33
N MET A 159 -14.58 13.84 7.12
CA MET A 159 -14.49 14.52 8.43
C MET A 159 -14.54 16.05 8.32
N LYS A 160 -13.94 16.60 7.27
CA LYS A 160 -13.99 18.02 6.97
C LYS A 160 -15.40 18.47 6.59
N GLN A 161 -16.09 17.71 5.73
CA GLN A 161 -17.39 18.05 5.17
C GLN A 161 -18.52 17.87 6.19
N HIS A 162 -18.56 16.73 6.87
CA HIS A 162 -19.69 16.37 7.76
C HIS A 162 -19.48 16.80 9.21
N TYR A 163 -18.23 16.91 9.65
CA TYR A 163 -17.90 17.25 11.04
C TYR A 163 -17.26 18.62 11.19
N SER A 164 -16.96 19.35 10.10
CA SER A 164 -16.13 20.54 10.12
C SER A 164 -14.84 20.33 10.91
N LEU A 165 -14.26 19.15 10.84
CA LEU A 165 -13.10 18.72 11.63
C LEU A 165 -11.93 18.38 10.69
N ARG A 166 -10.85 19.16 10.78
CA ARG A 166 -9.60 18.87 10.06
C ARG A 166 -8.77 17.87 10.85
N ILE A 167 -8.56 16.71 10.27
CA ILE A 167 -7.71 15.65 10.80
C ILE A 167 -6.49 15.42 9.90
N GLY A 168 -5.45 14.75 10.42
CA GLY A 168 -4.31 14.30 9.60
C GLY A 168 -4.51 12.89 9.06
N THR A 169 -3.76 12.54 8.02
CA THR A 169 -3.83 11.21 7.36
C THR A 169 -3.56 10.06 8.33
N GLN A 170 -2.65 10.22 9.31
CA GLN A 170 -2.43 9.19 10.33
C GLN A 170 -3.65 8.96 11.24
N ALA A 171 -4.42 10.00 11.52
CA ALA A 171 -5.66 9.86 12.28
C ALA A 171 -6.73 9.16 11.43
N ALA A 172 -6.82 9.49 10.13
CA ALA A 172 -7.71 8.83 9.19
C ALA A 172 -7.35 7.34 9.02
N GLU A 173 -6.07 6.99 8.86
CA GLU A 173 -5.62 5.59 8.83
C GLU A 173 -6.01 4.84 10.12
N SER A 174 -5.87 5.48 11.28
CA SER A 174 -6.25 4.85 12.55
C SER A 174 -7.76 4.57 12.62
N ILE A 175 -8.59 5.52 12.20
CA ILE A 175 -10.04 5.35 12.14
C ILE A 175 -10.43 4.26 11.15
N LYS A 176 -9.80 4.26 9.96
CA LYS A 176 -10.02 3.22 8.94
C LYS A 176 -9.76 1.82 9.51
N ILE A 177 -8.66 1.65 10.24
CA ILE A 177 -8.31 0.34 10.84
C ILE A 177 -9.26 -0.02 11.99
N GLU A 178 -9.68 0.95 12.80
CA GLU A 178 -10.49 0.72 14.01
C GLU A 178 -11.97 0.51 13.68
N ALA A 179 -12.54 1.33 12.80
CA ALA A 179 -13.96 1.37 12.50
C ALA A 179 -14.30 1.15 11.01
N GLY A 180 -13.31 1.06 10.11
CA GLY A 180 -13.55 0.89 8.68
C GLY A 180 -14.15 -0.47 8.35
N SER A 181 -15.06 -0.47 7.38
CA SER A 181 -15.71 -1.67 6.86
C SER A 181 -16.21 -1.40 5.44
N ALA A 182 -16.05 -2.37 4.55
CA ALA A 182 -16.58 -2.29 3.18
C ALA A 182 -18.03 -2.77 3.08
N PHE A 183 -18.53 -3.47 4.10
CA PHE A 183 -19.86 -4.07 4.12
C PHE A 183 -20.49 -3.90 5.51
N PRO A 184 -21.85 -3.84 5.63
CA PRO A 184 -22.54 -3.79 6.92
C PRO A 184 -22.10 -4.93 7.84
N MET A 185 -21.88 -4.61 9.11
CA MET A 185 -21.43 -5.55 10.12
C MET A 185 -22.52 -5.84 11.15
N ASP A 186 -22.53 -7.08 11.68
CA ASP A 186 -23.28 -7.39 12.87
C ASP A 186 -22.60 -6.75 14.09
N GLY A 187 -23.11 -5.60 14.53
CA GLY A 187 -22.50 -4.79 15.58
C GLY A 187 -21.53 -3.73 15.02
N GLU A 188 -22.10 -2.61 14.63
CA GLU A 188 -21.32 -1.45 14.16
C GLU A 188 -20.38 -0.94 15.25
N ARG A 189 -19.20 -0.47 14.82
CA ARG A 189 -18.13 0.02 15.70
C ARG A 189 -18.13 1.53 15.74
N THR A 190 -17.48 2.09 16.76
CA THR A 190 -17.23 3.52 16.86
C THR A 190 -15.76 3.78 17.13
N ALA A 191 -15.25 4.91 16.64
CA ALA A 191 -13.88 5.37 16.88
C ALA A 191 -13.89 6.84 17.35
N GLU A 192 -13.01 7.18 18.31
CA GLU A 192 -12.76 8.56 18.72
C GLU A 192 -11.71 9.18 17.81
N VAL A 193 -11.99 10.32 17.23
CA VAL A 193 -11.07 11.11 16.43
C VAL A 193 -10.80 12.47 17.04
N ARG A 194 -9.58 12.95 16.88
CA ARG A 194 -9.12 14.26 17.35
C ARG A 194 -8.65 15.09 16.16
N GLY A 195 -9.10 16.33 16.12
CA GLY A 195 -8.74 17.25 15.05
C GLY A 195 -8.93 18.69 15.46
N VAL A 196 -8.80 19.58 14.50
CA VAL A 196 -9.02 21.01 14.67
C VAL A 196 -10.33 21.38 13.99
N ASP A 197 -11.24 21.95 14.75
CA ASP A 197 -12.50 22.49 14.24
C ASP A 197 -12.21 23.61 13.23
N THR A 198 -12.76 23.49 12.02
CA THR A 198 -12.46 24.42 10.91
C THR A 198 -13.13 25.77 11.06
N ILE A 199 -14.15 25.89 11.92
CA ILE A 199 -14.90 27.13 12.17
C ILE A 199 -14.25 27.92 13.29
N SER A 200 -14.03 27.27 14.44
CA SER A 200 -13.49 27.93 15.63
C SER A 200 -11.96 27.94 15.70
N GLY A 201 -11.27 27.06 14.93
CA GLY A 201 -9.83 26.88 15.01
C GLY A 201 -9.34 26.13 16.26
N VAL A 202 -10.24 25.62 17.10
CA VAL A 202 -9.91 25.00 18.40
C VAL A 202 -9.83 23.46 18.23
N PRO A 203 -8.88 22.78 18.88
CA PRO A 203 -8.85 21.32 18.91
C PRO A 203 -10.09 20.75 19.59
N ARG A 204 -10.70 19.74 18.99
CA ARG A 204 -11.83 19.00 19.58
C ARG A 204 -11.81 17.53 19.22
N LYS A 205 -12.66 16.77 19.86
CA LYS A 205 -12.92 15.36 19.61
C LYS A 205 -14.27 15.18 18.93
N ALA A 206 -14.37 14.13 18.14
CA ALA A 206 -15.64 13.60 17.60
C ALA A 206 -15.63 12.09 17.74
N VAL A 207 -16.81 11.49 17.69
CA VAL A 207 -16.99 10.03 17.59
C VAL A 207 -17.61 9.76 16.24
N VAL A 208 -17.05 8.81 15.52
CA VAL A 208 -17.53 8.36 14.21
C VAL A 208 -17.94 6.89 14.26
N THR A 209 -18.89 6.52 13.45
CA THR A 209 -19.39 5.13 13.35
C THR A 209 -18.79 4.43 12.13
N SER A 210 -18.78 3.10 12.14
CA SER A 210 -18.35 2.31 10.97
C SER A 210 -19.27 2.50 9.77
N GLU A 211 -20.53 2.87 9.96
CA GLU A 211 -21.44 3.22 8.87
C GLU A 211 -21.00 4.49 8.16
N GLU A 212 -20.60 5.52 8.91
CA GLU A 212 -20.09 6.78 8.37
C GLU A 212 -18.76 6.58 7.65
N ILE A 213 -17.86 5.76 8.21
CA ILE A 213 -16.59 5.46 7.55
C ILE A 213 -16.82 4.63 6.27
N ARG A 214 -17.77 3.70 6.26
CA ARG A 214 -18.18 2.95 5.05
C ARG A 214 -18.69 3.89 3.96
N GLU A 215 -19.47 4.90 4.33
CA GLU A 215 -19.91 5.94 3.41
C GLU A 215 -18.74 6.72 2.82
N ALA A 216 -17.78 7.14 3.67
CA ALA A 216 -16.57 7.83 3.21
C ALA A 216 -15.73 6.97 2.25
N LEU A 217 -15.68 5.66 2.46
CA LEU A 217 -14.91 4.73 1.65
C LEU A 217 -15.62 4.28 0.35
N ARG A 218 -16.86 4.69 0.11
CA ARG A 218 -17.66 4.21 -1.01
C ARG A 218 -16.96 4.42 -2.36
N GLU A 219 -16.48 5.61 -2.63
CA GLU A 219 -15.89 5.96 -3.93
C GLU A 219 -14.62 5.15 -4.24
N PRO A 220 -13.59 5.09 -3.36
CA PRO A 220 -12.41 4.26 -3.63
C PRO A 220 -12.76 2.77 -3.72
N LEU A 221 -13.69 2.24 -2.94
CA LEU A 221 -14.11 0.85 -3.01
C LEU A 221 -14.84 0.53 -4.32
N GLU A 222 -15.73 1.40 -4.80
CA GLU A 222 -16.41 1.24 -6.08
C GLU A 222 -15.40 1.22 -7.25
N ALA A 223 -14.38 2.07 -7.21
CA ALA A 223 -13.35 2.06 -8.24
C ALA A 223 -12.55 0.75 -8.27
N ILE A 224 -12.25 0.17 -7.10
CA ILE A 224 -11.61 -1.16 -7.00
C ILE A 224 -12.55 -2.22 -7.59
N LEU A 225 -13.84 -2.24 -7.23
CA LEU A 225 -14.82 -3.18 -7.75
C LEU A 225 -14.97 -3.10 -9.28
N ILE A 226 -14.98 -1.89 -9.84
CA ILE A 226 -15.00 -1.68 -11.30
C ILE A 226 -13.73 -2.26 -11.95
N ALA A 227 -12.58 -2.09 -11.33
CA ALA A 227 -11.33 -2.64 -11.83
C ALA A 227 -11.31 -4.17 -11.79
N ILE A 228 -11.82 -4.79 -10.72
CA ILE A 228 -11.97 -6.25 -10.58
C ILE A 228 -12.87 -6.79 -11.69
N ARG A 229 -14.06 -6.21 -11.88
CA ARG A 229 -14.97 -6.61 -12.95
C ARG A 229 -14.33 -6.52 -14.33
N GLY A 230 -13.62 -5.41 -14.59
CA GLY A 230 -12.93 -5.21 -15.88
C GLY A 230 -11.82 -6.22 -16.15
N VAL A 231 -11.18 -6.79 -15.13
CA VAL A 231 -10.20 -7.89 -15.30
C VAL A 231 -10.91 -9.20 -15.63
N ILE A 232 -12.02 -9.51 -14.94
CA ILE A 232 -12.81 -10.71 -15.21
C ILE A 232 -13.41 -10.68 -16.62
N GLU A 233 -13.94 -9.53 -17.06
CA GLU A 233 -14.52 -9.35 -18.39
C GLU A 233 -13.50 -9.52 -19.53
N GLN A 234 -12.22 -9.26 -19.29
CA GLN A 234 -11.15 -9.45 -20.25
C GLN A 234 -10.55 -10.88 -20.25
N CYS A 235 -10.94 -11.68 -19.27
CA CYS A 235 -10.45 -13.05 -19.14
C CYS A 235 -11.13 -13.98 -20.15
N GLN A 236 -10.40 -15.01 -20.58
CA GLN A 236 -10.99 -16.09 -21.39
C GLN A 236 -12.05 -16.84 -20.59
N PRO A 237 -13.16 -17.27 -21.23
CA PRO A 237 -14.29 -17.89 -20.52
C PRO A 237 -13.90 -19.12 -19.68
N GLU A 238 -12.98 -19.93 -20.17
CA GLU A 238 -12.51 -21.13 -19.46
C GLU A 238 -11.82 -20.80 -18.16
N LEU A 239 -10.93 -19.79 -18.17
CA LEU A 239 -10.23 -19.32 -16.98
C LEU A 239 -11.15 -18.51 -16.07
N ALA A 240 -12.11 -17.77 -16.62
CA ALA A 240 -13.11 -17.07 -15.81
C ALA A 240 -14.02 -18.04 -15.07
N ALA A 241 -14.30 -19.22 -15.66
CA ALA A 241 -15.08 -20.27 -15.02
C ALA A 241 -14.36 -20.85 -13.78
N ASP A 242 -13.03 -21.00 -13.84
CA ASP A 242 -12.25 -21.49 -12.68
C ASP A 242 -12.39 -20.58 -11.46
N ILE A 243 -12.54 -19.25 -11.66
CA ILE A 243 -12.65 -18.26 -10.57
C ILE A 243 -13.94 -18.48 -9.76
N VAL A 244 -14.98 -19.08 -10.35
CA VAL A 244 -16.21 -19.41 -9.63
C VAL A 244 -15.93 -20.37 -8.48
N ASP A 245 -15.02 -21.31 -8.67
CA ASP A 245 -14.64 -22.32 -7.69
C ASP A 245 -13.46 -21.90 -6.83
N THR A 246 -12.48 -21.21 -7.41
CA THR A 246 -11.25 -20.79 -6.70
C THR A 246 -11.43 -19.49 -5.95
N GLY A 247 -12.32 -18.61 -6.40
CA GLY A 247 -12.51 -17.28 -5.82
C GLY A 247 -11.35 -16.31 -6.14
N MET A 248 -11.16 -15.37 -5.21
CA MET A 248 -10.14 -14.33 -5.29
C MET A 248 -9.38 -14.22 -3.97
#